data_96d2439ca571183c02ff09f1af253e85
#
_entry.id   96d2439ca571183c02ff09f1af253e85
#
_cell.length_a   1.000
_cell.length_b   1.000
_cell.length_c   1.000
_cell.angle_alpha   90.00
_cell.angle_beta   90.00
_cell.angle_gamma   90.00
#
_symmetry.space_group_name_H-M   'P 1'
#
loop_
_entity.id
_entity.type
_entity.pdbx_description
1 polymer ?
#
loop_
_entity_poly.entity_id
_entity_poly.type
_entity_poly.pdbx_seq_one_letter_code
_entity_poly.pdbx_strand_id
1 'polypeptide(L)'
;EQGEAELREVFQSALRVRALNNDAREVADRLFFETAVRVHRAGEGAPYTGLKPAGLSFGPVIPLAESAVETGSAEPVVDFLSEELEGQLRRRLDEVSMLAAGKGRSVQDARHYVEAMLGFEVYCHRLYQGLQARADHGHGGAQGASAE
;
A
#
# COMPACT_ATOMS: atom_id res chain seq x y z
N GLU A 1 21.34 5.50 -14.81
CA GLU A 1 22.80 5.82 -14.92
C GLU A 1 23.24 6.98 -13.99
N GLN A 2 22.61 8.18 -14.05
CA GLN A 2 23.03 9.31 -13.20
C GLN A 2 22.78 9.04 -11.70
N GLY A 3 21.61 8.53 -11.33
CA GLY A 3 21.28 8.19 -9.94
C GLY A 3 22.13 7.04 -9.37
N GLU A 4 22.52 6.09 -10.20
CA GLU A 4 23.41 5.00 -9.81
C GLU A 4 24.84 5.52 -9.50
N ALA A 5 25.34 6.43 -10.31
CA ALA A 5 26.65 7.04 -10.09
C ALA A 5 26.66 7.85 -8.78
N GLU A 6 25.64 8.66 -8.54
CA GLU A 6 25.47 9.41 -7.29
C GLU A 6 25.39 8.48 -6.07
N LEU A 7 24.59 7.41 -6.16
CA LEU A 7 24.44 6.46 -5.05
C LEU A 7 25.76 5.77 -4.72
N ARG A 8 26.52 5.40 -5.74
CA ARG A 8 27.86 4.79 -5.59
C ARG A 8 28.85 5.72 -4.92
N GLU A 9 28.87 7.01 -5.30
CA GLU A 9 29.75 8.01 -4.70
C GLU A 9 29.41 8.25 -3.23
N VAL A 10 28.12 8.41 -2.92
CA VAL A 10 27.64 8.57 -1.54
C VAL A 10 27.94 7.34 -0.70
N PHE A 11 27.75 6.11 -1.23
CA PHE A 11 28.08 4.87 -0.54
C PHE A 11 29.56 4.81 -0.15
N GLN A 12 30.46 5.09 -1.10
CA GLN A 12 31.91 5.07 -0.83
C GLN A 12 32.31 6.13 0.20
N SER A 13 31.68 7.31 0.15
CA SER A 13 31.95 8.38 1.13
C SER A 13 31.42 8.02 2.51
N ALA A 14 30.21 7.46 2.57
CA ALA A 14 29.60 6.98 3.82
C ALA A 14 30.47 5.90 4.47
N LEU A 15 31.00 4.94 3.72
CA LEU A 15 31.90 3.90 4.27
C LEU A 15 33.15 4.50 4.94
N ARG A 16 33.73 5.56 4.38
CA ARG A 16 34.92 6.21 4.96
C ARG A 16 34.58 6.99 6.23
N VAL A 17 33.48 7.75 6.19
CA VAL A 17 33.08 8.63 7.30
C VAL A 17 32.55 7.83 8.49
N ARG A 18 31.73 6.79 8.25
CA ARG A 18 31.11 5.99 9.32
C ARG A 18 32.12 5.21 10.20
N ALA A 19 33.36 5.10 9.76
CA ALA A 19 34.41 4.45 10.50
C ALA A 19 35.09 5.35 11.56
N LEU A 20 34.81 6.67 11.54
CA LEU A 20 35.51 7.64 12.40
C LEU A 20 35.02 7.58 13.85
N ASN A 21 33.72 7.59 14.06
CA ASN A 21 33.06 7.50 15.39
C ASN A 21 31.56 7.20 15.24
N ASN A 22 30.84 7.08 16.35
CA ASN A 22 29.42 6.74 16.33
C ASN A 22 28.54 7.84 15.70
N ASP A 23 28.82 9.11 15.99
CA ASP A 23 28.07 10.23 15.43
C ASP A 23 28.27 10.32 13.91
N ALA A 24 29.51 10.15 13.47
CA ALA A 24 29.84 10.09 12.04
C ALA A 24 29.16 8.91 11.33
N ARG A 25 29.03 7.76 12.00
CA ARG A 25 28.30 6.61 11.49
C ARG A 25 26.83 6.94 11.29
N GLU A 26 26.17 7.50 12.30
CA GLU A 26 24.74 7.84 12.22
C GLU A 26 24.46 8.82 11.07
N VAL A 27 25.26 9.86 10.95
CA VAL A 27 25.13 10.86 9.87
C VAL A 27 25.41 10.23 8.48
N ALA A 28 26.45 9.42 8.36
CA ALA A 28 26.82 8.78 7.10
C ALA A 28 25.77 7.76 6.64
N ASP A 29 25.28 6.92 7.54
CA ASP A 29 24.25 5.94 7.27
C ASP A 29 22.93 6.63 6.86
N ARG A 30 22.56 7.69 7.57
CA ARG A 30 21.37 8.49 7.23
C ARG A 30 21.48 9.11 5.83
N LEU A 31 22.61 9.75 5.51
CA LEU A 31 22.85 10.33 4.18
C LEU A 31 22.73 9.29 3.07
N PHE A 32 23.31 8.11 3.28
CA PHE A 32 23.22 7.00 2.32
C PHE A 32 21.76 6.57 2.10
N PHE A 33 21.01 6.32 3.19
CA PHE A 33 19.61 5.88 3.06
C PHE A 33 18.72 6.96 2.44
N GLU A 34 18.90 8.24 2.80
CA GLU A 34 18.16 9.36 2.17
C GLU A 34 18.45 9.42 0.66
N THR A 35 19.69 9.27 0.27
CA THR A 35 20.07 9.26 -1.15
C THR A 35 19.49 8.05 -1.88
N ALA A 36 19.60 6.85 -1.30
CA ALA A 36 19.08 5.62 -1.89
C ALA A 36 17.57 5.70 -2.13
N VAL A 37 16.82 6.12 -1.12
CA VAL A 37 15.34 6.26 -1.23
C VAL A 37 14.98 7.36 -2.23
N ARG A 38 15.68 8.49 -2.23
CA ARG A 38 15.44 9.58 -3.18
C ARG A 38 15.68 9.14 -4.63
N VAL A 39 16.80 8.48 -4.90
CA VAL A 39 17.14 7.98 -6.24
C VAL A 39 16.13 6.92 -6.70
N HIS A 40 15.74 5.99 -5.82
CA HIS A 40 14.73 4.99 -6.10
C HIS A 40 13.38 5.63 -6.46
N ARG A 41 12.90 6.57 -5.62
CA ARG A 41 11.64 7.27 -5.86
C ARG A 41 11.66 8.11 -7.16
N ALA A 42 12.79 8.74 -7.46
CA ALA A 42 12.96 9.47 -8.72
C ALA A 42 12.88 8.53 -9.94
N GLY A 43 13.41 7.32 -9.83
CA GLY A 43 13.30 6.28 -10.87
C GLY A 43 11.87 5.82 -11.13
N GLU A 44 11.00 5.89 -10.12
CA GLU A 44 9.56 5.59 -10.21
C GLU A 44 8.71 6.81 -10.58
N GLY A 45 9.30 7.99 -10.79
CA GLY A 45 8.55 9.23 -11.01
C GLY A 45 7.80 9.73 -9.76
N ALA A 46 8.13 9.23 -8.58
CA ALA A 46 7.47 9.54 -7.32
C ALA A 46 8.26 10.57 -6.50
N PRO A 47 7.59 11.52 -5.80
CA PRO A 47 8.28 12.52 -5.00
C PRO A 47 8.96 11.89 -3.77
N TYR A 48 10.15 12.39 -3.43
CA TYR A 48 10.81 12.07 -2.17
C TYR A 48 10.17 12.85 -1.01
N THR A 49 9.68 12.15 -0.01
CA THR A 49 8.98 12.72 1.16
C THR A 49 9.74 12.52 2.48
N GLY A 50 11.05 12.26 2.40
CA GLY A 50 11.89 11.93 3.57
C GLY A 50 11.91 10.43 3.87
N LEU A 51 12.87 10.03 4.74
CA LEU A 51 12.89 8.70 5.31
C LEU A 51 11.68 8.51 6.24
N LYS A 52 11.04 7.37 6.15
CA LYS A 52 10.01 6.97 7.11
C LYS A 52 10.68 6.36 8.34
N PRO A 53 10.04 6.45 9.53
CA PRO A 53 10.53 5.76 10.72
C PRO A 53 10.73 4.27 10.48
N ALA A 54 11.77 3.69 11.07
CA ALA A 54 11.96 2.24 11.06
C ALA A 54 10.81 1.54 11.79
N GLY A 55 10.44 0.34 11.34
CA GLY A 55 9.41 -0.47 11.97
C GLY A 55 7.97 -0.04 11.66
N LEU A 56 7.75 0.80 10.63
CA LEU A 56 6.39 1.05 10.14
C LEU A 56 5.77 -0.26 9.69
N SER A 57 4.62 -0.59 10.29
CA SER A 57 3.82 -1.72 9.85
C SER A 57 2.97 -1.31 8.64
N PHE A 58 3.12 -2.04 7.55
CA PHE A 58 2.25 -1.95 6.37
C PHE A 58 1.07 -2.93 6.44
N GLY A 59 0.71 -3.36 7.65
CA GLY A 59 -0.33 -4.35 7.90
C GLY A 59 0.19 -5.78 7.84
N PRO A 60 -0.69 -6.77 8.12
CA PRO A 60 -0.29 -8.17 8.24
C PRO A 60 0.05 -8.85 6.90
N VAL A 61 -0.42 -8.31 5.78
CA VAL A 61 -0.24 -8.94 4.45
C VAL A 61 1.21 -8.89 3.97
N ILE A 62 1.93 -7.78 4.20
CA ILE A 62 3.30 -7.62 3.70
C ILE A 62 4.26 -8.67 4.28
N PRO A 63 4.32 -8.90 5.61
CA PRO A 63 5.15 -9.97 6.17
C PRO A 63 4.78 -11.37 5.64
N LEU A 64 3.50 -11.63 5.41
CA LEU A 64 3.05 -12.91 4.83
C LEU A 64 3.53 -13.06 3.37
N ALA A 65 3.46 -11.99 2.58
CA ALA A 65 3.94 -12.00 1.20
C ALA A 65 5.48 -12.15 1.13
N GLU A 66 6.23 -11.49 2.01
CA GLU A 66 7.67 -11.65 2.14
C GLU A 66 8.03 -13.11 2.48
N SER A 67 7.35 -13.70 3.47
CA SER A 67 7.54 -15.11 3.81
C SER A 67 7.16 -16.06 2.67
N ALA A 68 6.12 -15.75 1.90
CA ALA A 68 5.73 -16.53 0.73
C ALA A 68 6.83 -16.54 -0.34
N VAL A 69 7.50 -15.40 -0.57
CA VAL A 69 8.64 -15.30 -1.49
C VAL A 69 9.82 -16.14 -1.00
N GLU A 70 10.13 -16.09 0.31
CA GLU A 70 11.24 -16.84 0.90
C GLU A 70 11.01 -18.36 0.90
N THR A 71 9.77 -18.79 1.19
CA THR A 71 9.43 -20.21 1.32
C THR A 71 8.95 -20.86 0.02
N GLY A 72 8.55 -20.06 -0.97
CA GLY A 72 7.91 -20.52 -2.19
C GLY A 72 6.47 -21.02 -2.00
N SER A 73 5.83 -20.71 -0.85
CA SER A 73 4.46 -21.10 -0.52
C SER A 73 3.56 -19.88 -0.37
N ALA A 74 2.51 -19.81 -1.16
CA ALA A 74 1.51 -18.74 -1.09
C ALA A 74 0.37 -19.02 -0.11
N GLU A 75 0.24 -20.25 0.40
CA GLU A 75 -0.88 -20.67 1.24
C GLU A 75 -1.19 -19.73 2.41
N PRO A 76 -0.21 -19.27 3.22
CA PRO A 76 -0.52 -18.35 4.33
C PRO A 76 -1.12 -17.02 3.89
N VAL A 77 -0.72 -16.51 2.72
CA VAL A 77 -1.28 -15.28 2.14
C VAL A 77 -2.70 -15.55 1.63
N VAL A 78 -2.89 -16.67 0.94
CA VAL A 78 -4.21 -17.08 0.41
C VAL A 78 -5.21 -17.27 1.54
N ASP A 79 -4.84 -18.00 2.57
CA ASP A 79 -5.71 -18.25 3.73
C ASP A 79 -6.10 -16.95 4.42
N PHE A 80 -5.12 -16.09 4.73
CA PHE A 80 -5.36 -14.81 5.37
C PHE A 80 -6.28 -13.90 4.53
N LEU A 81 -5.98 -13.73 3.24
CA LEU A 81 -6.78 -12.88 2.37
C LEU A 81 -8.18 -13.44 2.12
N SER A 82 -8.33 -14.76 2.05
CA SER A 82 -9.63 -15.41 1.88
C SER A 82 -10.52 -15.23 3.11
N GLU A 83 -9.97 -15.38 4.31
CA GLU A 83 -10.70 -15.16 5.57
C GLU A 83 -11.14 -13.69 5.71
N GLU A 84 -10.22 -12.74 5.44
CA GLU A 84 -10.54 -11.32 5.47
C GLU A 84 -11.61 -10.95 4.44
N LEU A 85 -11.49 -11.47 3.22
CA LEU A 85 -12.46 -11.24 2.14
C LEU A 85 -13.84 -11.76 2.52
N GLU A 86 -13.92 -13.01 2.98
CA GLU A 86 -15.18 -13.63 3.40
C GLU A 86 -15.83 -12.83 4.54
N GLY A 87 -15.05 -12.47 5.54
CA GLY A 87 -15.51 -11.67 6.68
C GLY A 87 -16.05 -10.30 6.26
N GLN A 88 -15.36 -9.61 5.34
CA GLN A 88 -15.78 -8.29 4.85
C GLN A 88 -17.07 -8.39 4.01
N LEU A 89 -17.17 -9.37 3.12
CA LEU A 89 -18.36 -9.54 2.27
C LEU A 89 -19.58 -9.90 3.11
N ARG A 90 -19.46 -10.83 4.07
CA ARG A 90 -20.55 -11.22 4.96
C ARG A 90 -21.08 -10.04 5.78
N ARG A 91 -20.19 -9.32 6.47
CA ARG A 91 -20.59 -8.16 7.29
C ARG A 91 -21.36 -7.11 6.49
N ARG A 92 -20.89 -6.79 5.28
CA ARG A 92 -21.56 -5.78 4.41
C ARG A 92 -22.91 -6.27 3.89
N LEU A 93 -23.00 -7.54 3.52
CA LEU A 93 -24.27 -8.12 3.06
C LEU A 93 -25.28 -8.22 4.20
N ASP A 94 -24.84 -8.55 5.40
CA ASP A 94 -25.69 -8.57 6.60
C ASP A 94 -26.26 -7.18 6.90
N GLU A 95 -25.45 -6.13 6.78
CA GLU A 95 -25.91 -4.74 6.93
C GLU A 95 -26.98 -4.39 5.90
N VAL A 96 -26.76 -4.70 4.62
CA VAL A 96 -27.76 -4.49 3.55
C VAL A 96 -29.05 -5.25 3.88
N SER A 97 -28.93 -6.50 4.33
CA SER A 97 -30.07 -7.36 4.66
C SER A 97 -30.88 -6.83 5.84
N MET A 98 -30.21 -6.33 6.89
CA MET A 98 -30.87 -5.68 8.03
C MET A 98 -31.63 -4.43 7.60
N LEU A 99 -31.04 -3.57 6.77
CA LEU A 99 -31.67 -2.36 6.29
C LEU A 99 -32.82 -2.66 5.31
N ALA A 100 -32.71 -3.73 4.51
CA ALA A 100 -33.78 -4.17 3.61
C ALA A 100 -35.10 -4.45 4.34
N ALA A 101 -35.05 -4.99 5.54
CA ALA A 101 -36.23 -5.26 6.37
C ALA A 101 -36.97 -3.98 6.80
N GLY A 102 -36.29 -2.84 6.82
CA GLY A 102 -36.85 -1.52 7.24
C GLY A 102 -37.17 -0.57 6.09
N LYS A 103 -36.74 -0.84 4.85
CA LYS A 103 -36.77 0.11 3.72
C LYS A 103 -38.15 0.68 3.35
N GLY A 104 -39.24 0.05 3.76
CA GLY A 104 -40.60 0.51 3.51
C GLY A 104 -41.19 1.39 4.61
N ARG A 105 -40.50 1.64 5.73
CA ARG A 105 -41.03 2.38 6.89
C ARG A 105 -40.97 3.88 6.68
N SER A 106 -39.92 4.39 6.08
CA SER A 106 -39.75 5.81 5.78
C SER A 106 -38.87 6.03 4.56
N VAL A 107 -38.90 7.25 4.01
CA VAL A 107 -37.96 7.67 2.93
C VAL A 107 -36.52 7.63 3.41
N GLN A 108 -36.26 7.93 4.67
CA GLN A 108 -34.94 7.90 5.24
C GLN A 108 -34.40 6.45 5.32
N ASP A 109 -35.23 5.51 5.79
CA ASP A 109 -34.84 4.08 5.82
C ASP A 109 -34.58 3.54 4.42
N ALA A 110 -35.39 3.94 3.44
CA ALA A 110 -35.15 3.58 2.05
C ALA A 110 -33.81 4.12 1.50
N ARG A 111 -33.43 5.35 1.86
CA ARG A 111 -32.14 5.94 1.47
C ARG A 111 -30.98 5.19 2.10
N HIS A 112 -31.03 4.88 3.39
CA HIS A 112 -29.98 4.09 4.06
C HIS A 112 -29.80 2.71 3.43
N TYR A 113 -30.91 2.05 3.09
CA TYR A 113 -30.84 0.77 2.37
C TYR A 113 -30.16 0.91 1.01
N VAL A 114 -30.55 1.91 0.21
CA VAL A 114 -29.95 2.13 -1.13
C VAL A 114 -28.46 2.46 -1.00
N GLU A 115 -28.08 3.31 -0.04
CA GLU A 115 -26.69 3.65 0.22
C GLU A 115 -25.84 2.41 0.59
N ALA A 116 -26.32 1.57 1.48
CA ALA A 116 -25.63 0.34 1.88
C ALA A 116 -25.53 -0.66 0.71
N MET A 117 -26.60 -0.81 -0.07
CA MET A 117 -26.64 -1.68 -1.25
C MET A 117 -25.61 -1.25 -2.29
N LEU A 118 -25.63 0.04 -2.68
CA LEU A 118 -24.65 0.58 -3.62
C LEU A 118 -23.22 0.50 -3.07
N GLY A 119 -23.05 0.77 -1.78
CA GLY A 119 -21.75 0.62 -1.10
C GLY A 119 -21.21 -0.81 -1.20
N PHE A 120 -22.05 -1.81 -1.02
CA PHE A 120 -21.69 -3.22 -1.18
C PHE A 120 -21.30 -3.55 -2.63
N GLU A 121 -22.11 -3.13 -3.62
CA GLU A 121 -21.83 -3.37 -5.04
C GLU A 121 -20.52 -2.72 -5.49
N VAL A 122 -20.28 -1.46 -5.10
CA VAL A 122 -19.03 -0.74 -5.39
C VAL A 122 -17.84 -1.42 -4.71
N TYR A 123 -18.01 -1.91 -3.48
CA TYR A 123 -16.96 -2.65 -2.79
C TYR A 123 -16.57 -3.93 -3.54
N CYS A 124 -17.55 -4.75 -3.94
CA CYS A 124 -17.33 -5.96 -4.75
C CYS A 124 -16.63 -5.64 -6.07
N HIS A 125 -17.04 -4.58 -6.74
CA HIS A 125 -16.43 -4.15 -7.99
C HIS A 125 -14.95 -3.74 -7.81
N ARG A 126 -14.64 -2.98 -6.77
CA ARG A 126 -13.26 -2.57 -6.45
C ARG A 126 -12.37 -3.77 -6.10
N LEU A 127 -12.90 -4.74 -5.35
CA LEU A 127 -12.20 -5.99 -5.08
C LEU A 127 -11.86 -6.74 -6.37
N TYR A 128 -12.85 -6.90 -7.24
CA TYR A 128 -12.65 -7.54 -8.54
C TYR A 128 -11.60 -6.81 -9.38
N GLN A 129 -11.66 -5.48 -9.44
CA GLN A 129 -10.66 -4.68 -10.14
C GLN A 129 -9.27 -4.86 -9.54
N GLY A 130 -9.14 -4.91 -8.20
CA GLY A 130 -7.88 -5.17 -7.51
C GLY A 130 -7.29 -6.53 -7.88
N LEU A 131 -8.12 -7.57 -7.98
CA LEU A 131 -7.68 -8.90 -8.39
C LEU A 131 -7.22 -8.97 -9.85
N GLN A 132 -7.76 -8.10 -10.72
CA GLN A 132 -7.38 -8.04 -12.13
C GLN A 132 -6.21 -7.06 -12.39
N ALA A 133 -5.90 -6.18 -11.43
CA ALA A 133 -4.81 -5.25 -11.55
C ALA A 133 -3.47 -6.01 -11.67
N ARG A 134 -2.68 -5.67 -12.68
CA ARG A 134 -1.29 -6.11 -12.73
C ARG A 134 -0.54 -5.50 -11.55
N ALA A 135 0.43 -6.23 -11.02
CA ALA A 135 1.37 -5.68 -10.05
C ALA A 135 2.23 -4.60 -10.76
N ASP A 136 1.64 -3.42 -10.92
CA ASP A 136 2.35 -2.25 -11.42
C ASP A 136 3.13 -1.67 -10.23
N HIS A 137 4.44 -1.67 -10.34
CA HIS A 137 5.29 -1.01 -9.36
C HIS A 137 5.01 0.50 -9.44
N GLY A 138 3.97 0.92 -8.70
CA GLY A 138 3.72 2.28 -8.23
C GLY A 138 3.92 3.45 -9.20
N HIS A 139 3.49 3.38 -10.45
CA HIS A 139 3.32 4.57 -11.26
C HIS A 139 1.95 5.18 -10.96
N GLY A 140 1.85 5.88 -9.83
CA GLY A 140 0.72 6.73 -9.50
C GLY A 140 0.64 7.91 -10.48
N GLY A 141 0.23 7.64 -11.71
CA GLY A 141 -0.17 8.67 -12.67
C GLY A 141 -1.52 9.25 -12.23
N ALA A 142 -1.51 10.41 -11.60
CA ALA A 142 -2.67 11.26 -11.51
C ALA A 142 -3.05 11.66 -12.94
N GLN A 143 -4.01 10.96 -13.55
CA GLN A 143 -4.66 11.45 -14.75
C GLN A 143 -5.53 12.63 -14.34
N GLY A 144 -5.03 13.82 -14.70
CA GLY A 144 -5.75 15.08 -14.59
C GLY A 144 -7.08 15.00 -15.33
N ALA A 145 -8.14 15.35 -14.64
CA ALA A 145 -9.40 15.73 -15.25
C ALA A 145 -9.16 16.97 -16.13
N SER A 146 -9.15 16.79 -17.44
CA SER A 146 -9.31 17.89 -18.38
C SER A 146 -10.81 18.13 -18.51
N ALA A 147 -11.24 19.25 -17.96
CA ALA A 147 -12.54 19.84 -18.26
C ALA A 147 -12.49 20.47 -19.67
N GLU A 148 -13.46 20.15 -20.48
CA GLU A 148 -14.07 21.01 -21.48
C GLU A 148 -15.58 20.88 -21.42
#